data_977bdd03ed06cac7889c28eb76f3f08f
#
_entry.id   977bdd03ed06cac7889c28eb76f3f08f
#
_cell.length_a   1.000
_cell.length_b   1.000
_cell.length_c   1.000
_cell.angle_alpha   90.00
_cell.angle_beta   90.00
_cell.angle_gamma   90.00
#
_symmetry.space_group_name_H-M   'P 1'
#
loop_
_entity.id
_entity.type
_entity.pdbx_description
1 polymer ?
#
loop_
_entity_poly.entity_id
_entity_poly.type
_entity_poly.pdbx_seq_one_letter_code
_entity_poly.pdbx_strand_id
1 'polypeptide(L)'
;MTYCLAINTETGFVLCSDSRTNAGFDNISTYSKMHTFVWPNNRVFALLSAGNLATTQLVIKRLHADLDSRAVPNLFSVENMHEAVDYVATVSSSVQNIHAVRDSGNVNFEATFILAGQIGTSRHETLMIYPQGNYIHESNEHPFLQIGEIKYGKPILDRVINRHISLPEAGRCALVSMNSTVRSNLTVAHPVELLVYDKDSLSFTHQLYLGEDDPFAKELAESWNRGLLLTLQNLPKFVWEKSENSPAA
;
A
#
# COMPACT_ATOMS: atom_id res chain seq x y z
N MET A 1 -1.01 4.15 -13.70
CA MET A 1 -1.41 3.10 -12.70
C MET A 1 -0.85 3.48 -11.34
N THR A 2 -1.14 2.74 -10.32
CA THR A 2 -0.78 3.00 -8.92
C THR A 2 -0.28 1.70 -8.34
N TYR A 3 0.63 1.74 -7.37
CA TYR A 3 0.92 0.60 -6.52
C TYR A 3 0.90 1.04 -5.07
N CYS A 4 -0.02 0.48 -4.29
CA CYS A 4 -0.07 0.65 -2.85
C CYS A 4 -0.14 -0.71 -2.16
N LEU A 5 0.48 -0.81 -0.99
CA LEU A 5 0.46 -2.03 -0.18
C LEU A 5 0.37 -1.71 1.31
N ALA A 6 -0.24 -2.61 2.05
CA ALA A 6 -0.29 -2.64 3.50
C ALA A 6 0.20 -4.00 4.00
N ILE A 7 1.09 -4.01 4.98
CA ILE A 7 1.58 -5.21 5.66
C ILE A 7 1.13 -5.13 7.11
N ASN A 8 0.41 -6.16 7.58
CA ASN A 8 -0.09 -6.23 8.95
C ASN A 8 0.71 -7.25 9.75
N THR A 9 1.34 -6.82 10.84
CA THR A 9 2.15 -7.68 11.72
C THR A 9 1.53 -7.74 13.12
N GLU A 10 2.07 -8.55 14.02
CA GLU A 10 1.61 -8.59 15.41
C GLU A 10 1.91 -7.29 16.18
N THR A 11 2.94 -6.55 15.75
CA THR A 11 3.43 -5.34 16.43
C THR A 11 2.98 -4.04 15.78
N GLY A 12 2.17 -4.09 14.71
CA GLY A 12 1.69 -2.91 14.01
C GLY A 12 1.51 -3.16 12.51
N PHE A 13 1.52 -2.10 11.73
CA PHE A 13 1.42 -2.20 10.27
C PHE A 13 2.37 -1.26 9.55
N VAL A 14 2.67 -1.62 8.30
CA VAL A 14 3.45 -0.80 7.37
C VAL A 14 2.61 -0.53 6.13
N LEU A 15 2.58 0.73 5.70
CA LEU A 15 1.95 1.16 4.45
C LEU A 15 3.00 1.72 3.51
N CYS A 16 2.85 1.41 2.22
CA CYS A 16 3.72 1.98 1.19
C CYS A 16 2.92 2.31 -0.05
N SER A 17 3.17 3.47 -0.66
CA SER A 17 2.53 3.90 -1.90
C SER A 17 3.50 4.64 -2.81
N ASP A 18 3.29 4.52 -4.13
CA ASP A 18 3.83 5.48 -5.09
C ASP A 18 2.96 6.74 -5.12
N SER A 19 3.45 7.81 -5.74
CA SER A 19 2.70 9.06 -5.86
C SER A 19 2.51 9.54 -7.30
N ARG A 20 3.07 8.83 -8.29
CA ARG A 20 2.90 9.21 -9.70
C ARG A 20 1.46 9.00 -10.15
N THR A 21 0.93 10.01 -10.85
CA THR A 21 -0.36 9.94 -11.52
C THR A 21 -0.20 10.36 -12.98
N ASN A 22 -0.71 9.53 -13.88
CA ASN A 22 -0.66 9.76 -15.32
C ASN A 22 -2.09 9.97 -15.84
N ALA A 23 -2.35 11.14 -16.41
CA ALA A 23 -3.57 11.44 -17.15
C ALA A 23 -3.24 11.52 -18.66
N GLY A 24 -2.90 10.38 -19.26
CA GLY A 24 -2.36 10.30 -20.63
C GLY A 24 -0.83 10.31 -20.68
N PHE A 25 -0.25 10.31 -21.91
CA PHE A 25 1.19 10.18 -22.10
C PHE A 25 1.98 11.41 -21.66
N ASP A 26 1.41 12.61 -21.74
CA ASP A 26 2.11 13.87 -21.54
C ASP A 26 1.68 14.63 -20.25
N ASN A 27 0.76 14.07 -19.47
CA ASN A 27 0.26 14.75 -18.26
C ASN A 27 0.60 13.92 -17.01
N ILE A 28 1.83 14.09 -16.55
CA ILE A 28 2.37 13.45 -15.35
C ILE A 28 2.28 14.43 -14.20
N SER A 29 1.68 14.01 -13.10
CA SER A 29 1.57 14.79 -11.86
C SER A 29 1.88 13.91 -10.65
N THR A 30 2.23 14.54 -9.55
CA THR A 30 2.47 13.86 -8.27
C THR A 30 1.30 14.15 -7.33
N TYR A 31 0.63 13.11 -6.86
CA TYR A 31 -0.42 13.18 -5.85
C TYR A 31 -0.18 12.11 -4.80
N SER A 32 -0.24 12.49 -3.52
CA SER A 32 -0.23 11.51 -2.46
C SER A 32 -1.43 10.58 -2.61
N LYS A 33 -1.18 9.28 -2.43
CA LYS A 33 -2.19 8.23 -2.42
C LYS A 33 -2.40 7.67 -1.01
N MET A 34 -1.70 8.26 -0.05
CA MET A 34 -1.75 7.95 1.38
C MET A 34 -2.30 9.14 2.14
N HIS A 35 -3.42 8.97 2.83
CA HIS A 35 -4.09 10.01 3.60
C HIS A 35 -4.22 9.57 5.04
N THR A 36 -3.79 10.41 5.98
CA THR A 36 -3.77 10.08 7.40
C THR A 36 -4.77 10.92 8.19
N PHE A 37 -5.42 10.28 9.16
CA PHE A 37 -6.34 10.90 10.11
C PHE A 37 -5.89 10.51 11.51
N VAL A 38 -5.51 11.48 12.33
CA VAL A 38 -4.90 11.24 13.65
C VAL A 38 -5.61 12.04 14.72
N TRP A 39 -6.09 11.35 15.74
CA TRP A 39 -6.53 11.94 16.99
C TRP A 39 -5.68 11.34 18.13
N PRO A 40 -4.66 12.05 18.59
CA PRO A 40 -3.67 11.54 19.53
C PRO A 40 -4.31 10.91 20.76
N ASN A 41 -3.79 9.76 21.17
CA ASN A 41 -4.30 8.96 22.32
C ASN A 41 -5.75 8.47 22.17
N ASN A 42 -6.35 8.58 20.99
CA ASN A 42 -7.72 8.13 20.75
C ASN A 42 -7.80 7.16 19.58
N ARG A 43 -7.40 7.57 18.39
CA ARG A 43 -7.46 6.74 17.17
C ARG A 43 -6.57 7.24 16.06
N VAL A 44 -6.19 6.35 15.20
CA VAL A 44 -5.49 6.66 13.95
C VAL A 44 -6.09 5.89 12.80
N PHE A 45 -6.14 6.51 11.63
CA PHE A 45 -6.45 5.86 10.37
C PHE A 45 -5.49 6.35 9.30
N ALA A 46 -5.13 5.45 8.40
CA ALA A 46 -4.48 5.78 7.14
C ALA A 46 -5.24 5.12 5.99
N LEU A 47 -5.46 5.85 4.92
CA LEU A 47 -6.22 5.40 3.76
C LEU A 47 -5.33 5.47 2.52
N LEU A 48 -5.05 4.31 1.92
CA LEU A 48 -4.41 4.19 0.63
C LEU A 48 -5.45 4.14 -0.48
N SER A 49 -5.17 4.72 -1.64
CA SER A 49 -6.10 4.79 -2.75
C SER A 49 -5.48 4.40 -4.09
N ALA A 50 -6.23 3.66 -4.90
CA ALA A 50 -5.89 3.32 -6.29
C ALA A 50 -7.13 3.41 -7.19
N GLY A 51 -6.95 3.75 -8.46
CA GLY A 51 -8.02 3.84 -9.45
C GLY A 51 -8.18 5.24 -10.03
N ASN A 52 -9.42 5.65 -10.30
CA ASN A 52 -9.70 6.95 -10.90
C ASN A 52 -9.40 8.09 -9.93
N LEU A 53 -8.55 9.04 -10.35
CA LEU A 53 -8.09 10.14 -9.51
C LEU A 53 -9.26 11.06 -9.06
N ALA A 54 -10.18 11.38 -9.95
CA ALA A 54 -11.32 12.25 -9.60
C ALA A 54 -12.20 11.59 -8.52
N THR A 55 -12.38 10.27 -8.61
CA THR A 55 -13.11 9.48 -7.62
C THR A 55 -12.38 9.47 -6.28
N THR A 56 -11.09 9.13 -6.29
CA THR A 56 -10.31 9.05 -5.03
C THR A 56 -10.24 10.39 -4.32
N GLN A 57 -9.98 11.48 -5.06
CA GLN A 57 -9.97 12.84 -4.50
C GLN A 57 -11.33 13.24 -3.92
N LEU A 58 -12.44 12.91 -4.59
CA LEU A 58 -13.76 13.26 -4.09
C LEU A 58 -14.13 12.45 -2.83
N VAL A 59 -13.72 11.18 -2.75
CA VAL A 59 -13.87 10.38 -1.52
C VAL A 59 -13.13 11.06 -0.36
N ILE A 60 -11.85 11.36 -0.52
CA ILE A 60 -11.06 12.03 0.53
C ILE A 60 -11.68 13.37 0.92
N LYS A 61 -12.10 14.18 -0.05
CA LYS A 61 -12.76 15.47 0.22
C LYS A 61 -14.03 15.30 1.03
N ARG A 62 -14.85 14.26 0.76
CA ARG A 62 -16.05 13.98 1.55
C ARG A 62 -15.74 13.54 2.95
N LEU A 63 -14.75 12.66 3.15
CA LEU A 63 -14.32 12.26 4.49
C LEU A 63 -13.91 13.47 5.35
N HIS A 64 -13.16 14.42 4.78
CA HIS A 64 -12.82 15.67 5.46
C HIS A 64 -14.03 16.56 5.71
N ALA A 65 -14.92 16.73 4.74
CA ALA A 65 -16.12 17.56 4.90
C ALA A 65 -17.06 17.02 6.00
N ASP A 66 -17.20 15.70 6.12
CA ASP A 66 -18.00 15.07 7.16
C ASP A 66 -17.37 15.27 8.54
N LEU A 67 -16.03 15.26 8.66
CA LEU A 67 -15.32 15.62 9.88
C LEU A 67 -15.52 17.09 10.25
N ASP A 68 -15.37 18.01 9.30
CA ASP A 68 -15.50 19.45 9.51
C ASP A 68 -16.93 19.84 9.92
N SER A 69 -17.93 19.22 9.31
CA SER A 69 -19.35 19.42 9.62
C SER A 69 -19.85 18.65 10.82
N ARG A 70 -19.04 17.76 11.39
CA ARG A 70 -19.40 16.81 12.45
C ARG A 70 -20.62 15.93 12.07
N ALA A 71 -20.71 15.57 10.78
CA ALA A 71 -21.69 14.60 10.32
C ALA A 71 -21.50 13.25 11.04
N VAL A 72 -22.55 12.48 11.20
CA VAL A 72 -22.50 11.14 11.82
C VAL A 72 -23.14 10.16 10.83
N PRO A 73 -22.44 9.06 10.48
CA PRO A 73 -21.09 8.67 10.93
C PRO A 73 -19.96 9.45 10.25
N ASN A 74 -18.80 9.53 10.90
CA ASN A 74 -17.53 9.98 10.35
C ASN A 74 -16.37 9.23 11.02
N LEU A 75 -15.13 9.37 10.57
CA LEU A 75 -13.97 8.65 11.12
C LEU A 75 -13.69 8.94 12.61
N PHE A 76 -14.18 10.05 13.14
CA PHE A 76 -14.06 10.32 14.57
C PHE A 76 -15.19 9.69 15.39
N SER A 77 -16.41 9.59 14.85
CA SER A 77 -17.60 9.14 15.59
C SER A 77 -17.79 7.62 15.57
N VAL A 78 -17.17 6.89 14.64
CA VAL A 78 -17.28 5.42 14.58
C VAL A 78 -16.66 4.76 15.81
N GLU A 79 -17.25 3.66 16.28
CA GLU A 79 -16.86 3.02 17.54
C GLU A 79 -15.78 1.93 17.36
N ASN A 80 -15.69 1.34 16.17
CA ASN A 80 -14.79 0.23 15.87
C ASN A 80 -14.34 0.25 14.39
N MET A 81 -13.36 -0.61 14.05
CA MET A 81 -12.82 -0.69 12.69
C MET A 81 -13.83 -1.16 11.64
N HIS A 82 -14.82 -1.99 12.02
CA HIS A 82 -15.90 -2.40 11.12
C HIS A 82 -16.77 -1.21 10.72
N GLU A 83 -17.18 -0.39 11.67
CA GLU A 83 -17.93 0.84 11.36
C GLU A 83 -17.10 1.82 10.53
N ALA A 84 -15.80 1.92 10.80
CA ALA A 84 -14.90 2.77 10.03
C ALA A 84 -14.82 2.33 8.55
N VAL A 85 -14.67 1.02 8.31
CA VAL A 85 -14.60 0.50 6.94
C VAL A 85 -15.95 0.59 6.23
N ASP A 86 -17.07 0.30 6.89
CA ASP A 86 -18.42 0.45 6.35
C ASP A 86 -18.72 1.89 5.96
N TYR A 87 -18.32 2.85 6.80
CA TYR A 87 -18.46 4.27 6.49
C TYR A 87 -17.65 4.67 5.25
N VAL A 88 -16.35 4.33 5.19
CA VAL A 88 -15.50 4.64 4.03
C VAL A 88 -16.02 3.95 2.76
N ALA A 89 -16.45 2.70 2.86
CA ALA A 89 -17.03 1.92 1.77
C ALA A 89 -18.32 2.57 1.22
N THR A 90 -19.19 3.05 2.13
CA THR A 90 -20.42 3.76 1.76
C THR A 90 -20.11 5.08 1.04
N VAL A 91 -19.17 5.87 1.55
CA VAL A 91 -18.73 7.12 0.88
C VAL A 91 -18.14 6.80 -0.49
N SER A 92 -17.28 5.80 -0.59
CA SER A 92 -16.63 5.39 -1.84
C SER A 92 -17.65 4.94 -2.89
N SER A 93 -18.53 4.00 -2.56
CA SER A 93 -19.55 3.49 -3.48
C SER A 93 -20.54 4.59 -3.92
N SER A 94 -20.93 5.49 -3.01
CA SER A 94 -21.78 6.65 -3.33
C SER A 94 -21.11 7.57 -4.36
N VAL A 95 -19.82 7.87 -4.21
CA VAL A 95 -19.05 8.70 -5.16
C VAL A 95 -18.97 8.02 -6.52
N GLN A 96 -18.64 6.74 -6.56
CA GLN A 96 -18.52 5.98 -7.80
C GLN A 96 -19.86 5.91 -8.55
N ASN A 97 -20.97 5.70 -7.85
CA ASN A 97 -22.31 5.68 -8.44
C ASN A 97 -22.69 7.04 -9.04
N ILE A 98 -22.37 8.16 -8.38
CA ILE A 98 -22.62 9.51 -8.92
C ILE A 98 -21.84 9.73 -10.22
N HIS A 99 -20.59 9.28 -10.30
CA HIS A 99 -19.79 9.40 -11.51
C HIS A 99 -20.32 8.49 -12.61
N ALA A 100 -20.65 7.25 -12.32
CA ALA A 100 -21.19 6.29 -13.28
C ALA A 100 -22.52 6.77 -13.93
N VAL A 101 -23.41 7.40 -13.16
CA VAL A 101 -24.70 7.95 -13.68
C VAL A 101 -24.48 9.17 -14.58
N ARG A 102 -23.43 9.95 -14.36
CA ARG A 102 -23.13 11.16 -15.14
C ARG A 102 -22.38 10.89 -16.44
N ASP A 103 -21.81 9.70 -16.57
CA ASP A 103 -21.01 9.34 -17.74
C ASP A 103 -21.85 8.60 -18.79
N SER A 104 -21.88 9.14 -19.99
CA SER A 104 -22.44 8.49 -21.20
C SER A 104 -21.36 7.79 -22.02
N GLY A 105 -20.11 7.72 -21.52
CA GLY A 105 -18.93 7.19 -22.20
C GLY A 105 -18.35 5.93 -21.53
N ASN A 106 -17.14 5.53 -21.97
CA ASN A 106 -16.44 4.35 -21.47
C ASN A 106 -15.38 4.68 -20.40
N VAL A 107 -15.59 5.70 -19.57
CA VAL A 107 -14.63 6.07 -18.52
C VAL A 107 -14.86 5.17 -17.30
N ASN A 108 -13.79 4.51 -16.86
CA ASN A 108 -13.82 3.76 -15.61
C ASN A 108 -13.60 4.69 -14.42
N PHE A 109 -14.60 4.83 -13.55
CA PHE A 109 -14.57 5.62 -12.31
C PHE A 109 -14.29 4.78 -11.07
N GLU A 110 -13.93 3.52 -11.24
CA GLU A 110 -13.65 2.63 -10.11
C GLU A 110 -12.44 3.11 -9.29
N ALA A 111 -12.58 2.93 -7.98
CA ALA A 111 -11.53 3.15 -7.01
C ALA A 111 -11.55 2.04 -5.96
N THR A 112 -10.37 1.64 -5.55
CA THR A 112 -10.12 0.65 -4.49
C THR A 112 -9.30 1.32 -3.41
N PHE A 113 -9.58 0.99 -2.16
CA PHE A 113 -8.89 1.58 -1.01
C PHE A 113 -8.34 0.51 -0.08
N ILE A 114 -7.32 0.85 0.70
CA ILE A 114 -6.93 0.10 1.89
C ILE A 114 -7.05 1.05 3.07
N LEU A 115 -7.90 0.69 4.03
CA LEU A 115 -8.02 1.37 5.31
C LEU A 115 -7.18 0.61 6.34
N ALA A 116 -6.24 1.29 6.98
CA ALA A 116 -5.48 0.78 8.11
C ALA A 116 -5.69 1.67 9.33
N GLY A 117 -5.75 1.10 10.53
CA GLY A 117 -5.96 1.94 11.71
C GLY A 117 -6.08 1.17 13.01
N GLN A 118 -6.25 1.95 14.07
CA GLN A 118 -6.55 1.47 15.42
C GLN A 118 -7.41 2.49 16.17
N ILE A 119 -8.38 2.01 16.92
CA ILE A 119 -9.25 2.81 17.80
C ILE A 119 -9.00 2.38 19.24
N GLY A 120 -8.53 3.31 20.08
CA GLY A 120 -8.24 3.06 21.48
C GLY A 120 -7.34 1.84 21.67
N THR A 121 -7.74 0.93 22.52
CA THR A 121 -7.03 -0.32 22.84
C THR A 121 -7.48 -1.51 21.98
N SER A 122 -8.32 -1.30 20.98
CA SER A 122 -8.74 -2.35 20.07
C SER A 122 -7.55 -2.84 19.22
N ARG A 123 -7.70 -4.00 18.60
CA ARG A 123 -6.69 -4.50 17.66
C ARG A 123 -6.55 -3.53 16.48
N HIS A 124 -5.31 -3.27 16.04
CA HIS A 124 -5.06 -2.61 14.76
C HIS A 124 -5.43 -3.54 13.61
N GLU A 125 -5.98 -2.99 12.54
CA GLU A 125 -6.49 -3.75 11.40
C GLU A 125 -6.13 -3.08 10.09
N THR A 126 -6.07 -3.90 9.03
CA THR A 126 -5.97 -3.46 7.64
C THR A 126 -7.09 -4.12 6.83
N LEU A 127 -7.82 -3.31 6.05
CA LEU A 127 -8.98 -3.76 5.29
C LEU A 127 -8.92 -3.19 3.87
N MET A 128 -9.15 -4.03 2.87
CA MET A 128 -9.25 -3.60 1.48
C MET A 128 -10.70 -3.44 1.08
N ILE A 129 -11.05 -2.26 0.58
CA ILE A 129 -12.39 -1.87 0.13
C ILE A 129 -12.43 -1.92 -1.39
N TYR A 130 -13.31 -2.76 -1.94
CA TYR A 130 -13.54 -2.88 -3.37
C TYR A 130 -14.44 -1.75 -3.92
N PRO A 131 -14.46 -1.54 -5.25
CA PRO A 131 -15.30 -0.51 -5.85
C PRO A 131 -16.79 -0.62 -5.51
N GLN A 132 -17.29 -1.84 -5.30
CA GLN A 132 -18.67 -2.13 -4.96
C GLN A 132 -19.04 -1.80 -3.51
N GLY A 133 -18.03 -1.50 -2.66
CA GLY A 133 -18.23 -1.18 -1.25
C GLY A 133 -18.11 -2.40 -0.31
N ASN A 134 -17.90 -3.60 -0.84
CA ASN A 134 -17.51 -4.74 -0.01
C ASN A 134 -16.03 -4.68 0.35
N TYR A 135 -15.61 -5.37 1.40
CA TYR A 135 -14.23 -5.35 1.87
C TYR A 135 -13.76 -6.71 2.37
N ILE A 136 -12.44 -6.86 2.46
CA ILE A 136 -11.80 -8.05 2.99
C ILE A 136 -10.66 -7.68 3.94
N HIS A 137 -10.33 -8.60 4.84
CA HIS A 137 -9.08 -8.60 5.60
C HIS A 137 -7.98 -9.35 4.84
N GLU A 138 -6.74 -9.13 5.25
CA GLU A 138 -5.63 -10.00 4.87
C GLU A 138 -5.78 -11.40 5.45
N SER A 139 -5.18 -12.40 4.80
CA SER A 139 -5.14 -13.77 5.34
C SER A 139 -4.04 -13.95 6.39
N ASN A 140 -4.12 -15.01 7.18
CA ASN A 140 -3.05 -15.35 8.13
C ASN A 140 -1.77 -15.78 7.43
N GLU A 141 -1.88 -16.44 6.28
CA GLU A 141 -0.74 -16.91 5.49
C GLU A 141 -0.08 -15.76 4.70
N HIS A 142 -0.88 -14.77 4.27
CA HIS A 142 -0.41 -13.61 3.52
C HIS A 142 -0.91 -12.35 4.23
N PRO A 143 -0.21 -11.90 5.30
CA PRO A 143 -0.65 -10.78 6.12
C PRO A 143 -0.33 -9.43 5.45
N PHE A 144 -0.73 -9.29 4.20
CA PHE A 144 -0.60 -8.07 3.43
C PHE A 144 -1.73 -7.90 2.42
N LEU A 145 -2.01 -6.66 2.08
CA LEU A 145 -2.98 -6.25 1.06
C LEU A 145 -2.28 -5.39 0.02
N GLN A 146 -2.71 -5.50 -1.23
CA GLN A 146 -2.16 -4.74 -2.35
C GLN A 146 -3.28 -4.21 -3.23
N ILE A 147 -3.15 -2.97 -3.72
CA ILE A 147 -4.05 -2.38 -4.70
C ILE A 147 -3.27 -1.74 -5.85
N GLY A 148 -3.88 -1.69 -7.03
CA GLY A 148 -3.26 -1.18 -8.24
C GLY A 148 -2.42 -2.25 -8.97
N GLU A 149 -1.14 -1.98 -9.22
CA GLU A 149 -0.24 -2.88 -9.95
C GLU A 149 0.44 -3.89 -9.01
N ILE A 150 -0.22 -5.00 -8.76
CA ILE A 150 0.19 -5.94 -7.70
C ILE A 150 1.24 -6.98 -8.14
N LYS A 151 1.33 -7.27 -9.44
CA LYS A 151 2.03 -8.48 -9.93
C LYS A 151 3.56 -8.45 -9.78
N TYR A 152 4.18 -7.28 -9.86
CA TYR A 152 5.65 -7.19 -9.81
C TYR A 152 6.20 -7.22 -8.38
N GLY A 153 5.46 -6.68 -7.42
CA GLY A 153 5.86 -6.66 -6.02
C GLY A 153 5.45 -7.91 -5.22
N LYS A 154 4.34 -8.54 -5.60
CA LYS A 154 3.76 -9.69 -4.89
C LYS A 154 4.72 -10.87 -4.67
N PRO A 155 5.53 -11.31 -5.66
CA PRO A 155 6.45 -12.44 -5.47
C PRO A 155 7.49 -12.24 -4.36
N ILE A 156 7.79 -11.00 -4.01
CA ILE A 156 8.72 -10.67 -2.91
C ILE A 156 7.98 -10.81 -1.58
N LEU A 157 6.80 -10.22 -1.48
CA LEU A 157 5.98 -10.27 -0.27
C LEU A 157 5.62 -11.71 0.11
N ASP A 158 5.19 -12.53 -0.86
CA ASP A 158 4.83 -13.94 -0.65
C ASP A 158 5.97 -14.79 -0.04
N ARG A 159 7.24 -14.40 -0.26
CA ARG A 159 8.41 -15.14 0.23
C ARG A 159 8.92 -14.68 1.58
N VAL A 160 8.67 -13.42 1.93
CA VAL A 160 9.34 -12.77 3.06
C VAL A 160 8.35 -12.43 4.17
N ILE A 161 7.14 -12.01 3.81
CA ILE A 161 6.20 -11.47 4.79
C ILE A 161 5.48 -12.59 5.54
N ASN A 162 5.50 -12.46 6.87
CA ASN A 162 4.71 -13.25 7.81
C ASN A 162 4.31 -12.34 8.98
N ARG A 163 3.38 -12.77 9.85
CA ARG A 163 2.87 -11.92 10.94
C ARG A 163 3.91 -11.59 12.03
N HIS A 164 4.96 -12.39 12.15
CA HIS A 164 5.99 -12.21 13.18
C HIS A 164 7.18 -11.35 12.71
N ILE A 165 7.17 -10.92 11.43
CA ILE A 165 8.23 -10.05 10.91
C ILE A 165 8.25 -8.71 11.67
N SER A 166 9.43 -8.19 11.96
CA SER A 166 9.55 -6.89 12.60
C SER A 166 9.11 -5.75 11.66
N LEU A 167 8.60 -4.65 12.23
CA LEU A 167 8.17 -3.49 11.44
C LEU A 167 9.30 -2.90 10.57
N PRO A 168 10.57 -2.78 11.05
CA PRO A 168 11.65 -2.34 10.17
C PRO A 168 11.93 -3.29 9.00
N GLU A 169 11.83 -4.60 9.19
CA GLU A 169 12.02 -5.58 8.11
C GLU A 169 10.84 -5.54 7.13
N ALA A 170 9.61 -5.45 7.63
CA ALA A 170 8.40 -5.27 6.82
C ALA A 170 8.51 -3.98 5.96
N GLY A 171 9.01 -2.88 6.55
CA GLY A 171 9.25 -1.62 5.84
C GLY A 171 10.27 -1.77 4.71
N ARG A 172 11.40 -2.43 4.97
CA ARG A 172 12.39 -2.70 3.91
C ARG A 172 11.81 -3.60 2.82
N CYS A 173 11.07 -4.64 3.19
CA CYS A 173 10.41 -5.52 2.22
C CYS A 173 9.37 -4.76 1.37
N ALA A 174 8.59 -3.87 1.97
CA ALA A 174 7.65 -2.99 1.26
C ALA A 174 8.37 -2.12 0.23
N LEU A 175 9.50 -1.50 0.59
CA LEU A 175 10.30 -0.68 -0.33
C LEU A 175 10.95 -1.50 -1.45
N VAL A 176 11.42 -2.72 -1.18
CA VAL A 176 11.93 -3.64 -2.21
C VAL A 176 10.82 -4.05 -3.18
N SER A 177 9.63 -4.36 -2.67
CA SER A 177 8.45 -4.66 -3.47
C SER A 177 8.05 -3.47 -4.36
N MET A 178 8.06 -2.26 -3.81
CA MET A 178 7.82 -1.02 -4.54
C MET A 178 8.88 -0.78 -5.61
N ASN A 179 10.17 -0.91 -5.29
CA ASN A 179 11.28 -0.74 -6.23
C ASN A 179 11.20 -1.72 -7.41
N SER A 180 10.84 -2.98 -7.15
CA SER A 180 10.63 -3.97 -8.21
C SER A 180 9.49 -3.59 -9.15
N THR A 181 8.43 -2.98 -8.62
CA THR A 181 7.31 -2.49 -9.42
C THR A 181 7.69 -1.27 -10.24
N VAL A 182 8.38 -0.29 -9.64
CA VAL A 182 8.89 0.91 -10.33
C VAL A 182 9.79 0.53 -11.52
N ARG A 183 10.67 -0.46 -11.34
CA ARG A 183 11.56 -0.94 -12.43
C ARG A 183 10.83 -1.64 -13.58
N SER A 184 9.67 -2.23 -13.29
CA SER A 184 8.94 -3.07 -14.26
C SER A 184 7.72 -2.40 -14.85
N ASN A 185 7.28 -1.27 -14.30
CA ASN A 185 6.09 -0.55 -14.73
C ASN A 185 6.31 0.97 -14.71
N LEU A 186 6.43 1.58 -15.87
CA LEU A 186 6.69 3.02 -16.07
C LEU A 186 5.60 3.93 -15.46
N THR A 187 4.42 3.40 -15.16
CA THR A 187 3.32 4.19 -14.61
C THR A 187 3.33 4.29 -13.09
N VAL A 188 4.19 3.51 -12.43
CA VAL A 188 4.47 3.55 -10.99
C VAL A 188 5.83 4.17 -10.78
N ALA A 189 5.94 5.22 -10.00
CA ALA A 189 7.24 5.90 -9.80
C ALA A 189 7.27 6.76 -8.53
N HIS A 190 8.48 7.18 -8.23
CA HIS A 190 8.78 8.14 -7.15
C HIS A 190 8.00 9.46 -7.29
N PRO A 191 7.78 10.18 -6.17
CA PRO A 191 8.17 9.83 -4.80
C PRO A 191 7.42 8.61 -4.26
N VAL A 192 8.07 7.85 -3.38
CA VAL A 192 7.48 6.74 -2.63
C VAL A 192 7.24 7.19 -1.20
N GLU A 193 6.04 6.93 -0.69
CA GLU A 193 5.67 7.19 0.68
C GLU A 193 5.67 5.88 1.48
N LEU A 194 6.31 5.87 2.65
CA LEU A 194 6.31 4.78 3.61
C LEU A 194 5.82 5.30 4.97
N LEU A 195 4.88 4.58 5.57
CA LEU A 195 4.38 4.85 6.91
C LEU A 195 4.48 3.59 7.75
N VAL A 196 5.03 3.73 8.96
CA VAL A 196 5.11 2.65 9.95
C VAL A 196 4.30 3.04 11.17
N TYR A 197 3.44 2.14 11.61
CA TYR A 197 2.62 2.27 12.79
C TYR A 197 2.98 1.22 13.83
N ASP A 198 3.40 1.66 15.00
CA ASP A 198 3.58 0.79 16.15
C ASP A 198 2.25 0.60 16.87
N LYS A 199 1.89 -0.65 17.12
CA LYS A 199 0.68 -1.02 17.86
C LYS A 199 0.56 -0.21 19.15
N ASP A 200 -0.66 0.24 19.46
CA ASP A 200 -1.04 0.99 20.66
C ASP A 200 -0.39 2.38 20.81
N SER A 201 0.41 2.85 19.83
CA SER A 201 1.00 4.20 19.85
C SER A 201 -0.04 5.30 19.61
N LEU A 202 -1.13 5.01 18.90
CA LEU A 202 -2.17 5.94 18.45
C LEU A 202 -1.59 7.21 17.81
N SER A 203 -0.45 7.05 17.15
CA SER A 203 0.27 8.08 16.39
C SER A 203 1.12 7.44 15.32
N PHE A 204 1.42 8.16 14.24
CA PHE A 204 2.34 7.69 13.22
C PHE A 204 3.75 8.19 13.53
N THR A 205 4.60 7.28 14.00
CA THR A 205 5.94 7.59 14.50
C THR A 205 6.97 7.74 13.39
N HIS A 206 6.80 7.00 12.29
CA HIS A 206 7.74 7.00 11.17
C HIS A 206 7.00 7.19 9.85
N GLN A 207 7.30 8.29 9.18
CA GLN A 207 6.86 8.60 7.83
C GLN A 207 8.07 9.00 6.99
N LEU A 208 8.23 8.36 5.83
CA LEU A 208 9.29 8.65 4.87
C LEU A 208 8.67 9.07 3.54
N TYR A 209 9.30 10.05 2.92
CA TYR A 209 8.98 10.50 1.58
C TYR A 209 10.25 10.41 0.74
N LEU A 210 10.35 9.37 -0.07
CA LEU A 210 11.56 8.97 -0.77
C LEU A 210 11.47 9.42 -2.24
N GLY A 211 12.22 10.47 -2.57
CA GLY A 211 12.39 10.91 -3.96
C GLY A 211 13.19 9.91 -4.79
N GLU A 212 13.26 10.15 -6.10
CA GLU A 212 14.03 9.30 -7.05
C GLU A 212 15.53 9.25 -6.70
N ASP A 213 16.06 10.36 -6.17
CA ASP A 213 17.47 10.51 -5.82
C ASP A 213 17.77 10.26 -4.34
N ASP A 214 16.80 9.77 -3.57
CA ASP A 214 16.99 9.51 -2.15
C ASP A 214 18.12 8.49 -1.89
N PRO A 215 19.15 8.84 -1.07
CA PRO A 215 20.32 7.99 -0.86
C PRO A 215 19.97 6.63 -0.24
N PHE A 216 19.03 6.61 0.71
CA PHE A 216 18.62 5.38 1.37
C PHE A 216 17.87 4.45 0.41
N ALA A 217 16.97 5.00 -0.40
CA ALA A 217 16.25 4.23 -1.41
C ALA A 217 17.20 3.61 -2.45
N LYS A 218 18.22 4.37 -2.88
CA LYS A 218 19.27 3.88 -3.80
C LYS A 218 20.10 2.77 -3.16
N GLU A 219 20.61 2.98 -1.94
CA GLU A 219 21.41 1.98 -1.22
C GLU A 219 20.62 0.68 -1.00
N LEU A 220 19.35 0.78 -0.63
CA LEU A 220 18.45 -0.37 -0.45
C LEU A 220 18.28 -1.15 -1.76
N ALA A 221 18.01 -0.46 -2.86
CA ALA A 221 17.86 -1.07 -4.19
C ALA A 221 19.15 -1.75 -4.67
N GLU A 222 20.32 -1.12 -4.48
CA GLU A 222 21.62 -1.69 -4.84
C GLU A 222 21.97 -2.90 -3.98
N SER A 223 21.71 -2.83 -2.67
CA SER A 223 21.93 -3.95 -1.76
C SER A 223 21.07 -5.15 -2.12
N TRP A 224 19.80 -4.92 -2.44
CA TRP A 224 18.90 -5.95 -2.92
C TRP A 224 19.41 -6.61 -4.21
N ASN A 225 19.81 -5.81 -5.20
CA ASN A 225 20.36 -6.32 -6.46
C ASN A 225 21.62 -7.16 -6.24
N ARG A 226 22.56 -6.70 -5.40
CA ARG A 226 23.76 -7.49 -5.04
C ARG A 226 23.40 -8.81 -4.37
N GLY A 227 22.43 -8.77 -3.43
CA GLY A 227 21.94 -9.98 -2.75
C GLY A 227 21.34 -11.00 -3.71
N LEU A 228 20.54 -10.56 -4.67
CA LEU A 228 19.96 -11.44 -5.70
C LEU A 228 21.06 -12.11 -6.57
N LEU A 229 22.07 -11.34 -7.01
CA LEU A 229 23.17 -11.87 -7.81
C LEU A 229 23.98 -12.91 -7.03
N LEU A 230 24.30 -12.63 -5.77
CA LEU A 230 25.00 -13.58 -4.88
C LEU A 230 24.17 -14.85 -4.67
N THR A 231 22.88 -14.71 -4.45
CA THR A 231 21.96 -15.85 -4.28
C THR A 231 21.93 -16.71 -5.55
N LEU A 232 21.81 -16.07 -6.72
CA LEU A 232 21.80 -16.77 -8.02
C LEU A 232 23.09 -17.58 -8.24
N GLN A 233 24.27 -17.02 -7.91
CA GLN A 233 25.57 -17.69 -8.01
C GLN A 233 25.68 -18.92 -7.10
N ASN A 234 24.99 -18.90 -5.95
CA ASN A 234 24.99 -19.97 -4.97
C ASN A 234 23.88 -21.02 -5.15
N LEU A 235 23.05 -20.88 -6.19
CA LEU A 235 22.04 -21.91 -6.50
C LEU A 235 22.70 -23.25 -6.86
N PRO A 236 22.01 -24.38 -6.64
CA PRO A 236 22.50 -25.70 -7.04
C PRO A 236 22.86 -25.74 -8.51
N LYS A 237 24.10 -26.21 -8.81
CA LYS A 237 24.57 -26.35 -10.17
C LYS A 237 23.88 -27.51 -10.89
N PHE A 238 23.63 -27.35 -12.19
CA PHE A 238 23.14 -28.42 -13.04
C PHE A 238 24.12 -29.59 -13.12
N VAL A 239 23.61 -30.77 -13.44
CA VAL A 239 24.45 -31.97 -13.54
C VAL A 239 25.61 -31.80 -14.54
N TRP A 240 25.35 -31.16 -15.68
CA TRP A 240 26.37 -30.93 -16.71
C TRP A 240 27.45 -29.93 -16.28
N GLU A 241 27.19 -28.97 -15.40
CA GLU A 241 28.19 -28.04 -14.87
C GLU A 241 29.19 -28.76 -13.93
N LYS A 242 28.78 -29.90 -13.34
CA LYS A 242 29.63 -30.69 -12.43
C LYS A 242 30.60 -31.59 -13.18
N SER A 243 30.31 -31.96 -14.43
CA SER A 243 31.13 -32.83 -15.26
C SER A 243 32.33 -32.11 -15.89
N GLU A 244 32.33 -30.79 -16.03
CA GLU A 244 33.43 -30.01 -16.61
C GLU A 244 34.62 -29.82 -15.64
N ASN A 245 34.47 -30.11 -14.35
CA ASN A 245 35.49 -30.00 -13.32
C ASN A 245 36.14 -31.34 -12.90
N SER A 246 35.86 -32.44 -13.61
CA SER A 246 36.65 -33.69 -13.41
C SER A 246 37.94 -33.58 -14.23
N PRO A 247 39.14 -33.62 -13.58
CA PRO A 247 40.36 -33.73 -14.36
C PRO A 247 40.30 -34.98 -15.18
N ALA A 248 40.59 -34.84 -16.48
CA ALA A 248 40.78 -35.99 -17.37
C ALA A 248 41.80 -36.91 -16.75
N ALA A 249 41.41 -38.18 -16.54
CA ALA A 249 42.28 -39.24 -16.00
C ALA A 249 43.30 -39.69 -17.04
#